data_462db15a999a5816b73c96f489738f4f
#
_entry.id   462db15a999a5816b73c96f489738f4f
#
_cell.length_a   1.000
_cell.length_b   1.000
_cell.length_c   1.000
_cell.angle_alpha   90.00
_cell.angle_beta   90.00
_cell.angle_gamma   90.00
#
_symmetry.space_group_name_H-M   'P 1'
#
loop_
_entity.id
_entity.type
_entity.pdbx_description
1 polymer ?
#
loop_
_entity_poly.entity_id
_entity_poly.type
_entity_poly.pdbx_seq_one_letter_code
_entity_poly.pdbx_strand_id
1 'polypeptide(L)'
;FLNSSFATSLFVGLATRAFALLMGRYRSLFTEARYLRYTPWNSIMLLAAAAILYYTFMAEFALHLAGATRSGMMLAFTSAAIFILSYAFKKRFPIKQYTIPYLTAMGMNVLIYAINIWGDQWVYTSLTPALLRWFAAAFVIANLYYVARQYYTLIGLKTPFTVYLNVLALFLWLTMARSFLLQAGVEDFDAGFSVSLSIAGFIQMALGMRLHQKVLRIISLSTFGIVLLKLILKDLWAMPTIGKIIVFIILGLILLILSFLYQKLKDVLFKNDEDETD
;
A
#
# COMPACT_ATOMS: atom_id res chain seq x y z
N PHE A 1 -18.24 -9.11 -23.45
CA PHE A 1 -17.75 -7.73 -23.27
C PHE A 1 -18.42 -6.67 -24.16
N LEU A 2 -19.24 -7.01 -25.14
CA LEU A 2 -19.90 -6.02 -26.03
C LEU A 2 -21.42 -6.21 -26.00
N ASN A 3 -22.03 -6.08 -24.84
CA ASN A 3 -23.49 -6.00 -24.74
C ASN A 3 -23.96 -4.53 -24.81
N SER A 4 -25.25 -4.31 -25.08
CA SER A 4 -25.83 -2.98 -25.19
C SER A 4 -25.69 -2.15 -23.92
N SER A 5 -25.77 -2.78 -22.74
CA SER A 5 -25.64 -2.13 -21.44
C SER A 5 -24.23 -1.60 -21.22
N PHE A 6 -23.20 -2.38 -21.56
CA PHE A 6 -21.80 -1.95 -21.49
C PHE A 6 -21.55 -0.78 -22.42
N ALA A 7 -21.95 -0.90 -23.69
CA ALA A 7 -21.78 0.16 -24.68
C ALA A 7 -22.46 1.46 -24.26
N THR A 8 -23.67 1.38 -23.72
CA THR A 8 -24.40 2.56 -23.21
C THR A 8 -23.69 3.21 -22.05
N SER A 9 -23.28 2.43 -21.04
CA SER A 9 -22.60 2.95 -19.85
C SER A 9 -21.22 3.53 -20.20
N LEU A 10 -20.48 2.89 -21.10
CA LEU A 10 -19.21 3.40 -21.62
C LEU A 10 -19.40 4.74 -22.35
N PHE A 11 -20.41 4.82 -23.23
CA PHE A 11 -20.74 6.04 -23.94
C PHE A 11 -21.10 7.19 -22.98
N VAL A 12 -21.94 6.93 -21.96
CA VAL A 12 -22.30 7.91 -20.92
C VAL A 12 -21.06 8.39 -20.17
N GLY A 13 -20.16 7.50 -19.77
CA GLY A 13 -18.92 7.85 -19.08
C GLY A 13 -18.00 8.72 -19.95
N LEU A 14 -17.83 8.35 -21.23
CA LEU A 14 -17.01 9.12 -22.18
C LEU A 14 -17.65 10.48 -22.51
N ALA A 15 -18.97 10.55 -22.70
CA ALA A 15 -19.70 11.78 -22.95
C ALA A 15 -19.59 12.74 -21.74
N THR A 16 -19.75 12.23 -20.53
CA THR A 16 -19.58 13.00 -19.28
C THR A 16 -18.16 13.55 -19.18
N ARG A 17 -17.15 12.75 -19.53
CA ARG A 17 -15.75 13.19 -19.57
C ARG A 17 -15.53 14.29 -20.61
N ALA A 18 -16.04 14.12 -21.82
CA ALA A 18 -15.95 15.11 -22.88
C ALA A 18 -16.60 16.43 -22.47
N PHE A 19 -17.79 16.37 -21.89
CA PHE A 19 -18.50 17.54 -21.37
C PHE A 19 -17.69 18.25 -20.26
N ALA A 20 -17.12 17.51 -19.33
CA ALA A 20 -16.27 18.07 -18.27
C ALA A 20 -15.04 18.80 -18.84
N LEU A 21 -14.42 18.25 -19.88
CA LEU A 21 -13.28 18.88 -20.55
C LEU A 21 -13.71 20.15 -21.30
N LEU A 22 -14.85 20.15 -21.97
CA LEU A 22 -15.43 21.34 -22.63
C LEU A 22 -15.77 22.42 -21.62
N MET A 23 -16.42 22.10 -20.50
CA MET A 23 -16.64 23.05 -19.41
C MET A 23 -15.36 23.65 -18.87
N GLY A 24 -14.28 22.87 -18.78
CA GLY A 24 -12.96 23.35 -18.37
C GLY A 24 -12.35 24.32 -19.38
N ARG A 25 -12.54 24.05 -20.67
CA ARG A 25 -12.00 24.86 -21.77
C ARG A 25 -12.75 26.19 -21.95
N TYR A 26 -14.07 26.15 -21.81
CA TYR A 26 -14.95 27.31 -21.99
C TYR A 26 -15.45 27.90 -20.64
N ARG A 27 -14.59 27.86 -19.63
CA ARG A 27 -14.92 28.31 -18.29
C ARG A 27 -15.46 29.73 -18.22
N SER A 28 -14.99 30.63 -19.08
CA SER A 28 -15.45 32.04 -19.17
C SER A 28 -16.93 32.16 -19.48
N LEU A 29 -17.50 31.26 -20.29
CA LEU A 29 -18.93 31.25 -20.63
C LEU A 29 -19.82 30.83 -19.48
N PHE A 30 -19.29 30.07 -18.50
CA PHE A 30 -20.05 29.56 -17.35
C PHE A 30 -19.89 30.43 -16.09
N THR A 31 -19.02 31.47 -16.12
CA THR A 31 -18.76 32.32 -14.95
C THR A 31 -19.83 33.39 -14.73
N GLU A 32 -20.68 33.65 -15.71
CA GLU A 32 -21.81 34.61 -15.57
C GLU A 32 -22.90 34.12 -14.64
N ALA A 33 -23.11 32.80 -14.54
CA ALA A 33 -24.06 32.21 -13.61
C ALA A 33 -23.51 32.20 -12.18
N ARG A 34 -24.13 32.93 -11.26
CA ARG A 34 -23.69 33.12 -9.86
C ARG A 34 -23.37 31.82 -9.13
N TYR A 35 -24.11 30.74 -9.40
CA TYR A 35 -23.95 29.42 -8.78
C TYR A 35 -22.76 28.60 -9.37
N LEU A 36 -22.37 28.87 -10.60
CA LEU A 36 -21.30 28.14 -11.28
C LEU A 36 -19.91 28.73 -10.97
N ARG A 37 -19.88 29.94 -10.44
CA ARG A 37 -18.63 30.70 -10.20
C ARG A 37 -17.76 30.09 -9.11
N TYR A 38 -18.35 29.53 -8.05
CA TYR A 38 -17.65 29.04 -6.87
C TYR A 38 -17.50 27.53 -6.84
N THR A 39 -18.30 26.79 -7.58
CA THR A 39 -18.26 25.31 -7.56
C THR A 39 -17.37 24.79 -8.68
N PRO A 40 -16.42 23.89 -8.38
CA PRO A 40 -15.53 23.31 -9.38
C PRO A 40 -16.24 22.23 -10.22
N TRP A 41 -17.32 22.58 -10.91
CA TRP A 41 -18.19 21.66 -11.65
C TRP A 41 -17.44 20.76 -12.62
N ASN A 42 -16.45 21.28 -13.33
CA ASN A 42 -15.64 20.45 -14.23
C ASN A 42 -14.85 19.35 -13.49
N SER A 43 -14.42 19.61 -12.25
CA SER A 43 -13.74 18.60 -11.42
C SER A 43 -14.71 17.55 -10.92
N ILE A 44 -15.93 17.97 -10.51
CA ILE A 44 -17.00 17.06 -10.09
C ILE A 44 -17.40 16.16 -11.26
N MET A 45 -17.60 16.71 -12.44
CA MET A 45 -17.95 15.95 -13.66
C MET A 45 -16.84 15.00 -14.10
N LEU A 46 -15.56 15.37 -13.94
CA LEU A 46 -14.45 14.46 -14.20
C LEU A 46 -14.41 13.28 -13.22
N LEU A 47 -14.67 13.53 -11.94
CA LEU A 47 -14.78 12.47 -10.94
C LEU A 47 -16.00 11.58 -11.20
N ALA A 48 -17.14 12.16 -11.56
CA ALA A 48 -18.34 11.41 -11.94
C ALA A 48 -18.08 10.51 -13.17
N ALA A 49 -17.43 11.06 -14.22
CA ALA A 49 -17.03 10.28 -15.38
C ALA A 49 -16.11 9.11 -15.02
N ALA A 50 -15.12 9.35 -14.16
CA ALA A 50 -14.23 8.31 -13.66
C ALA A 50 -14.98 7.23 -12.87
N ALA A 51 -15.94 7.61 -12.05
CA ALA A 51 -16.78 6.68 -11.28
C ALA A 51 -17.68 5.84 -12.20
N ILE A 52 -18.32 6.46 -13.21
CA ILE A 52 -19.16 5.75 -14.18
C ILE A 52 -18.32 4.73 -14.94
N LEU A 53 -17.15 5.13 -15.46
CA LEU A 53 -16.26 4.24 -16.20
C LEU A 53 -15.76 3.11 -15.30
N TYR A 54 -15.37 3.41 -14.07
CA TYR A 54 -14.96 2.39 -13.10
C TYR A 54 -16.05 1.36 -12.85
N TYR A 55 -17.28 1.83 -12.57
CA TYR A 55 -18.43 0.95 -12.32
C TYR A 55 -18.76 0.10 -13.55
N THR A 56 -18.70 0.67 -14.76
CA THR A 56 -18.95 -0.04 -16.02
C THR A 56 -18.04 -1.26 -16.18
N PHE A 57 -16.73 -1.07 -15.96
CA PHE A 57 -15.78 -2.20 -16.06
C PHE A 57 -15.96 -3.20 -14.92
N MET A 58 -16.23 -2.74 -13.69
CA MET A 58 -16.46 -3.64 -12.55
C MET A 58 -17.70 -4.51 -12.76
N ALA A 59 -18.78 -3.95 -13.31
CA ALA A 59 -19.99 -4.70 -13.65
C ALA A 59 -19.70 -5.77 -14.72
N GLU A 60 -18.94 -5.45 -15.76
CA GLU A 60 -18.54 -6.43 -16.79
C GLU A 60 -17.69 -7.57 -16.22
N PHE A 61 -16.73 -7.27 -15.34
CA PHE A 61 -15.94 -8.31 -14.69
C PHE A 61 -16.82 -9.19 -13.79
N ALA A 62 -17.81 -8.61 -13.10
CA ALA A 62 -18.75 -9.36 -12.28
C ALA A 62 -19.63 -10.32 -13.11
N LEU A 63 -20.02 -9.91 -14.31
CA LEU A 63 -20.90 -10.70 -15.20
C LEU A 63 -20.15 -11.80 -15.95
N HIS A 64 -18.94 -11.51 -16.43
CA HIS A 64 -18.24 -12.39 -17.38
C HIS A 64 -17.12 -13.23 -16.77
N LEU A 65 -16.69 -12.93 -15.55
CA LEU A 65 -15.65 -13.66 -14.85
C LEU A 65 -16.21 -14.40 -13.65
N ALA A 66 -15.59 -15.52 -13.29
CA ALA A 66 -16.00 -16.32 -12.14
C ALA A 66 -14.83 -16.59 -11.18
N GLY A 67 -15.16 -16.92 -9.94
CA GLY A 67 -14.21 -17.41 -8.92
C GLY A 67 -13.02 -16.47 -8.70
N ALA A 68 -11.84 -17.05 -8.55
CA ALA A 68 -10.59 -16.35 -8.25
C ALA A 68 -10.15 -15.38 -9.36
N THR A 69 -10.46 -15.67 -10.61
CA THR A 69 -10.13 -14.79 -11.73
C THR A 69 -10.92 -13.50 -11.67
N ARG A 70 -12.20 -13.55 -11.29
CA ARG A 70 -13.03 -12.36 -11.08
C ARG A 70 -12.47 -11.49 -9.97
N SER A 71 -12.20 -12.06 -8.79
CA SER A 71 -11.67 -11.30 -7.65
C SER A 71 -10.29 -10.71 -7.97
N GLY A 72 -9.42 -11.45 -8.64
CA GLY A 72 -8.10 -10.97 -9.07
C GLY A 72 -8.17 -9.84 -10.08
N MET A 73 -9.06 -9.94 -11.08
CA MET A 73 -9.24 -8.89 -12.10
C MET A 73 -9.83 -7.61 -11.49
N MET A 74 -10.85 -7.75 -10.64
CA MET A 74 -11.44 -6.61 -9.93
C MET A 74 -10.41 -5.91 -9.05
N LEU A 75 -9.58 -6.68 -8.33
CA LEU A 75 -8.50 -6.15 -7.50
C LEU A 75 -7.45 -5.41 -8.35
N ALA A 76 -6.99 -6.02 -9.44
CA ALA A 76 -6.00 -5.43 -10.33
C ALA A 76 -6.50 -4.12 -10.94
N PHE A 77 -7.75 -4.12 -11.42
CA PHE A 77 -8.38 -2.95 -12.00
C PHE A 77 -8.58 -1.83 -10.96
N THR A 78 -9.05 -2.16 -9.74
CA THR A 78 -9.22 -1.19 -8.65
C THR A 78 -7.90 -0.54 -8.27
N SER A 79 -6.86 -1.35 -8.06
CA SER A 79 -5.54 -0.85 -7.69
C SER A 79 -4.93 0.03 -8.79
N ALA A 80 -5.07 -0.38 -10.06
CA ALA A 80 -4.65 0.41 -11.21
C ALA A 80 -5.45 1.73 -11.32
N ALA A 81 -6.76 1.69 -11.14
CA ALA A 81 -7.62 2.88 -11.20
C ALA A 81 -7.24 3.89 -10.12
N ILE A 82 -7.03 3.47 -8.88
CA ILE A 82 -6.61 4.37 -7.78
C ILE A 82 -5.26 5.01 -8.09
N PHE A 83 -4.29 4.23 -8.59
CA PHE A 83 -2.98 4.77 -8.98
C PHE A 83 -3.08 5.76 -10.14
N ILE A 84 -3.78 5.39 -11.22
CA ILE A 84 -3.95 6.22 -12.42
C ILE A 84 -4.66 7.52 -12.06
N LEU A 85 -5.73 7.46 -11.26
CA LEU A 85 -6.44 8.65 -10.82
C LEU A 85 -5.56 9.54 -9.95
N SER A 86 -4.82 8.97 -8.99
CA SER A 86 -3.88 9.71 -8.16
C SER A 86 -2.81 10.44 -8.99
N TYR A 87 -2.31 9.80 -10.04
CA TYR A 87 -1.32 10.39 -10.93
C TYR A 87 -1.92 11.40 -11.92
N ALA A 88 -3.05 11.08 -12.56
CA ALA A 88 -3.70 11.92 -13.57
C ALA A 88 -4.22 13.24 -12.99
N PHE A 89 -4.76 13.18 -11.77
CA PHE A 89 -5.35 14.34 -11.12
C PHE A 89 -4.35 15.22 -10.35
N LYS A 90 -3.06 14.89 -10.33
CA LYS A 90 -2.03 15.62 -9.57
C LYS A 90 -1.97 17.14 -9.84
N LYS A 91 -2.24 17.56 -11.07
CA LYS A 91 -2.25 18.98 -11.45
C LYS A 91 -3.51 19.70 -10.97
N ARG A 92 -4.63 18.98 -10.89
CA ARG A 92 -5.93 19.54 -10.52
C ARG A 92 -6.16 19.54 -9.03
N PHE A 93 -5.70 18.50 -8.37
CA PHE A 93 -5.77 18.29 -6.92
C PHE A 93 -4.34 18.12 -6.39
N PRO A 94 -3.60 19.20 -6.19
CA PRO A 94 -2.22 19.10 -5.73
C PRO A 94 -2.16 18.50 -4.32
N ILE A 95 -1.26 17.55 -4.11
CA ILE A 95 -1.16 16.78 -2.86
C ILE A 95 -0.97 17.68 -1.63
N LYS A 96 -0.34 18.84 -1.80
CA LYS A 96 -0.12 19.84 -0.73
C LYS A 96 -1.45 20.31 -0.10
N GLN A 97 -2.50 20.46 -0.93
CA GLN A 97 -3.82 20.91 -0.49
C GLN A 97 -4.73 19.72 -0.15
N TYR A 98 -4.53 18.57 -0.80
CA TYR A 98 -5.36 17.37 -0.70
C TYR A 98 -4.61 16.19 -0.10
N THR A 99 -3.71 16.44 0.86
CA THR A 99 -2.89 15.40 1.52
C THR A 99 -3.75 14.28 2.09
N ILE A 100 -4.79 14.62 2.87
CA ILE A 100 -5.67 13.63 3.51
C ILE A 100 -6.36 12.73 2.47
N PRO A 101 -7.06 13.24 1.43
CA PRO A 101 -7.61 12.39 0.38
C PRO A 101 -6.61 11.46 -0.29
N TYR A 102 -5.37 11.90 -0.55
CA TYR A 102 -4.34 11.03 -1.12
C TYR A 102 -3.90 9.92 -0.15
N LEU A 103 -3.71 10.25 1.12
CA LEU A 103 -3.34 9.27 2.14
C LEU A 103 -4.47 8.27 2.40
N THR A 104 -5.72 8.72 2.43
CA THR A 104 -6.87 7.82 2.58
C THR A 104 -7.05 6.91 1.37
N ALA A 105 -6.96 7.43 0.15
CA ALA A 105 -7.04 6.62 -1.07
C ALA A 105 -5.94 5.56 -1.14
N MET A 106 -4.71 5.93 -0.76
CA MET A 106 -3.57 5.02 -0.66
C MET A 106 -3.81 3.94 0.41
N GLY A 107 -4.25 4.34 1.61
CA GLY A 107 -4.58 3.41 2.69
C GLY A 107 -5.69 2.44 2.30
N MET A 108 -6.75 2.93 1.67
CA MET A 108 -7.84 2.11 1.13
C MET A 108 -7.35 1.13 0.07
N ASN A 109 -6.43 1.54 -0.82
CA ASN A 109 -5.85 0.65 -1.81
C ASN A 109 -5.10 -0.52 -1.15
N VAL A 110 -4.27 -0.23 -0.14
CA VAL A 110 -3.56 -1.26 0.63
C VAL A 110 -4.55 -2.17 1.36
N LEU A 111 -5.59 -1.62 1.98
CA LEU A 111 -6.61 -2.39 2.70
C LEU A 111 -7.44 -3.29 1.76
N ILE A 112 -7.88 -2.78 0.61
CA ILE A 112 -8.61 -3.58 -0.39
C ILE A 112 -7.74 -4.75 -0.87
N TYR A 113 -6.46 -4.49 -1.14
CA TYR A 113 -5.51 -5.54 -1.50
C TYR A 113 -5.36 -6.57 -0.37
N ALA A 114 -5.18 -6.11 0.86
CA ALA A 114 -5.04 -6.98 2.02
C ALA A 114 -6.29 -7.83 2.26
N ILE A 115 -7.48 -7.22 2.26
CA ILE A 115 -8.75 -7.94 2.44
C ILE A 115 -8.91 -9.05 1.40
N ASN A 116 -8.54 -8.77 0.14
CA ASN A 116 -8.60 -9.79 -0.92
C ASN A 116 -7.63 -10.95 -0.65
N ILE A 117 -6.39 -10.67 -0.23
CA ILE A 117 -5.38 -11.70 0.03
C ILE A 117 -5.66 -12.46 1.33
N TRP A 118 -6.16 -11.79 2.38
CA TRP A 118 -6.41 -12.41 3.69
C TRP A 118 -7.79 -13.07 3.76
N GLY A 119 -8.78 -12.59 3.01
CA GLY A 119 -10.14 -13.12 2.98
C GLY A 119 -10.30 -14.36 2.11
N ASP A 120 -9.49 -14.51 1.08
CA ASP A 120 -9.55 -15.65 0.17
C ASP A 120 -8.77 -16.85 0.71
N GLN A 121 -9.48 -17.93 1.04
CA GLN A 121 -8.89 -19.26 1.30
C GLN A 121 -8.55 -19.99 -0.02
N TRP A 122 -8.21 -19.25 -1.07
CA TRP A 122 -7.94 -19.81 -2.38
C TRP A 122 -6.64 -20.60 -2.36
N VAL A 123 -6.75 -21.88 -2.60
CA VAL A 123 -5.61 -22.67 -3.07
C VAL A 123 -5.24 -22.07 -4.44
N TYR A 124 -4.04 -21.56 -4.57
CA TYR A 124 -3.54 -20.96 -5.83
C TYR A 124 -3.29 -22.05 -6.87
N THR A 125 -4.38 -22.64 -7.37
CA THR A 125 -4.33 -23.75 -8.33
C THR A 125 -4.15 -23.32 -9.76
N SER A 126 -4.35 -22.02 -10.08
CA SER A 126 -4.22 -21.50 -11.44
C SER A 126 -3.32 -20.27 -11.52
N LEU A 127 -2.53 -20.21 -12.62
CA LEU A 127 -1.57 -19.15 -12.86
C LEU A 127 -2.23 -17.78 -13.05
N THR A 128 -3.38 -17.71 -13.72
CA THR A 128 -4.04 -16.45 -14.06
C THR A 128 -4.44 -15.61 -12.85
N PRO A 129 -5.15 -16.11 -11.84
CA PRO A 129 -5.46 -15.35 -10.63
C PRO A 129 -4.22 -14.91 -9.87
N ALA A 130 -3.17 -15.76 -9.84
CA ALA A 130 -1.92 -15.42 -9.19
C ALA A 130 -1.24 -14.22 -9.86
N LEU A 131 -1.12 -14.23 -11.19
CA LEU A 131 -0.56 -13.12 -11.95
C LEU A 131 -1.36 -11.82 -11.78
N LEU A 132 -2.69 -11.89 -11.77
CA LEU A 132 -3.55 -10.72 -11.55
C LEU A 132 -3.32 -10.09 -10.17
N ARG A 133 -3.09 -10.90 -9.14
CA ARG A 133 -2.78 -10.40 -7.79
C ARG A 133 -1.40 -9.75 -7.71
N TRP A 134 -0.39 -10.31 -8.38
CA TRP A 134 0.92 -9.68 -8.47
C TRP A 134 0.89 -8.38 -9.28
N PHE A 135 0.09 -8.35 -10.33
CA PHE A 135 -0.17 -7.13 -11.09
C PHE A 135 -0.85 -6.06 -10.22
N ALA A 136 -1.86 -6.44 -9.42
CA ALA A 136 -2.45 -5.55 -8.43
C ALA A 136 -1.42 -5.03 -7.43
N ALA A 137 -0.57 -5.92 -6.88
CA ALA A 137 0.50 -5.55 -5.95
C ALA A 137 1.44 -4.51 -6.54
N ALA A 138 1.81 -4.64 -7.82
CA ALA A 138 2.66 -3.67 -8.51
C ALA A 138 2.02 -2.26 -8.53
N PHE A 139 0.71 -2.15 -8.77
CA PHE A 139 0.01 -0.86 -8.72
C PHE A 139 -0.14 -0.32 -7.29
N VAL A 140 -0.33 -1.18 -6.30
CA VAL A 140 -0.37 -0.75 -4.88
C VAL A 140 0.99 -0.21 -4.46
N ILE A 141 2.09 -0.89 -4.82
CA ILE A 141 3.45 -0.42 -4.57
C ILE A 141 3.72 0.91 -5.28
N ALA A 142 3.35 1.00 -6.57
CA ALA A 142 3.52 2.23 -7.35
C ALA A 142 2.74 3.40 -6.74
N ASN A 143 1.52 3.16 -6.25
CA ASN A 143 0.70 4.17 -5.56
C ASN A 143 1.36 4.60 -4.25
N LEU A 144 1.78 3.65 -3.41
CA LEU A 144 2.47 3.92 -2.14
C LEU A 144 3.75 4.73 -2.38
N TYR A 145 4.58 4.29 -3.33
CA TYR A 145 5.82 5.00 -3.69
C TYR A 145 5.55 6.41 -4.21
N TYR A 146 4.56 6.56 -5.10
CA TYR A 146 4.20 7.86 -5.67
C TYR A 146 3.76 8.85 -4.58
N VAL A 147 2.82 8.44 -3.73
CA VAL A 147 2.31 9.29 -2.64
C VAL A 147 3.40 9.60 -1.62
N ALA A 148 4.19 8.61 -1.22
CA ALA A 148 5.31 8.79 -0.30
C ALA A 148 6.33 9.78 -0.86
N ARG A 149 6.75 9.61 -2.11
CA ARG A 149 7.70 10.52 -2.77
C ARG A 149 7.17 11.95 -2.83
N GLN A 150 5.92 12.14 -3.23
CA GLN A 150 5.30 13.47 -3.28
C GLN A 150 5.19 14.10 -1.88
N TYR A 151 4.84 13.29 -0.89
CA TYR A 151 4.76 13.73 0.49
C TYR A 151 6.12 14.21 1.01
N TYR A 152 7.18 13.39 0.85
CA TYR A 152 8.53 13.74 1.31
C TYR A 152 9.11 14.97 0.60
N THR A 153 8.83 15.14 -0.68
CA THR A 153 9.33 16.29 -1.44
C THR A 153 8.62 17.61 -1.13
N LEU A 154 7.34 17.56 -0.74
CA LEU A 154 6.49 18.75 -0.59
C LEU A 154 6.28 19.19 0.86
N ILE A 155 6.22 18.25 1.79
CA ILE A 155 5.81 18.48 3.18
C ILE A 155 6.96 18.20 4.16
N GLY A 156 7.94 17.41 3.72
CA GLY A 156 9.05 16.97 4.56
C GLY A 156 8.70 15.80 5.49
N LEU A 157 9.62 15.50 6.40
CA LEU A 157 9.56 14.31 7.26
C LEU A 157 8.78 14.59 8.55
N LYS A 158 7.52 14.97 8.45
CA LYS A 158 6.67 15.16 9.64
C LYS A 158 6.29 13.83 10.24
N THR A 159 6.57 13.67 11.53
CA THR A 159 6.53 12.40 12.28
C THR A 159 5.24 11.57 12.11
N PRO A 160 4.00 12.09 12.29
CA PRO A 160 2.81 11.24 12.26
C PRO A 160 2.55 10.59 10.90
N PHE A 161 2.79 11.30 9.82
CA PHE A 161 2.59 10.78 8.47
C PHE A 161 3.69 9.80 8.04
N THR A 162 4.91 10.01 8.53
CA THR A 162 6.01 9.07 8.31
C THR A 162 5.71 7.73 8.98
N VAL A 163 5.19 7.72 10.22
CA VAL A 163 4.72 6.51 10.90
C VAL A 163 3.65 5.81 10.06
N TYR A 164 2.62 6.53 9.64
CA TYR A 164 1.54 5.99 8.83
C TYR A 164 2.03 5.31 7.55
N LEU A 165 2.89 5.98 6.77
CA LEU A 165 3.44 5.42 5.54
C LEU A 165 4.28 4.15 5.79
N ASN A 166 5.08 4.14 6.85
CA ASN A 166 5.91 2.98 7.18
C ASN A 166 5.09 1.80 7.70
N VAL A 167 4.05 2.04 8.50
CA VAL A 167 3.12 1.00 8.95
C VAL A 167 2.37 0.40 7.76
N LEU A 168 1.90 1.23 6.81
CA LEU A 168 1.27 0.73 5.59
C LEU A 168 2.24 -0.07 4.71
N ALA A 169 3.49 0.38 4.58
CA ALA A 169 4.50 -0.34 3.83
C ALA A 169 4.79 -1.71 4.46
N LEU A 170 4.91 -1.78 5.78
CA LEU A 170 5.10 -3.04 6.51
C LEU A 170 3.89 -3.96 6.34
N PHE A 171 2.68 -3.43 6.47
CA PHE A 171 1.44 -4.20 6.30
C PHE A 171 1.30 -4.73 4.86
N LEU A 172 1.64 -3.93 3.86
CA LEU A 172 1.69 -4.36 2.46
C LEU A 172 2.72 -5.47 2.25
N TRP A 173 3.92 -5.31 2.82
CA TRP A 173 4.96 -6.35 2.77
C TRP A 173 4.46 -7.68 3.32
N LEU A 174 3.85 -7.68 4.52
CA LEU A 174 3.30 -8.88 5.14
C LEU A 174 2.20 -9.53 4.30
N THR A 175 1.35 -8.72 3.67
CA THR A 175 0.30 -9.21 2.77
C THR A 175 0.89 -9.87 1.52
N MET A 176 1.94 -9.27 0.93
CA MET A 176 2.64 -9.85 -0.21
C MET A 176 3.39 -11.13 0.17
N ALA A 177 4.04 -11.15 1.34
CA ALA A 177 4.70 -12.34 1.86
C ALA A 177 3.71 -13.49 2.06
N ARG A 178 2.52 -13.21 2.63
CA ARG A 178 1.45 -14.19 2.72
C ARG A 178 1.06 -14.74 1.35
N SER A 179 0.83 -13.85 0.39
CA SER A 179 0.49 -14.26 -0.99
C SER A 179 1.58 -15.16 -1.60
N PHE A 180 2.84 -14.80 -1.41
CA PHE A 180 3.99 -15.58 -1.90
C PHE A 180 4.08 -16.96 -1.24
N LEU A 181 4.01 -17.03 0.09
CA LEU A 181 4.10 -18.29 0.83
C LEU A 181 2.99 -19.27 0.46
N LEU A 182 1.75 -18.76 0.29
CA LEU A 182 0.62 -19.58 -0.16
C LEU A 182 0.82 -20.10 -1.59
N GLN A 183 1.37 -19.28 -2.50
CA GLN A 183 1.64 -19.70 -3.88
C GLN A 183 2.82 -20.68 -3.99
N ALA A 184 3.82 -20.51 -3.11
CA ALA A 184 4.97 -21.40 -3.06
C ALA A 184 4.67 -22.75 -2.40
N GLY A 185 3.48 -22.93 -1.82
CA GLY A 185 3.11 -24.18 -1.13
C GLY A 185 3.99 -24.48 0.06
N VAL A 186 4.43 -23.45 0.80
CA VAL A 186 5.31 -23.63 1.95
C VAL A 186 4.55 -24.33 3.07
N GLU A 187 5.02 -25.53 3.46
CA GLU A 187 4.38 -26.36 4.47
C GLU A 187 4.34 -25.68 5.86
N ASP A 188 5.44 -25.03 6.25
CA ASP A 188 5.55 -24.26 7.49
C ASP A 188 5.30 -22.77 7.24
N PHE A 189 4.03 -22.43 7.08
CA PHE A 189 3.60 -21.06 6.86
C PHE A 189 4.00 -20.10 7.98
N ASP A 190 3.92 -20.54 9.23
CA ASP A 190 4.21 -19.72 10.42
C ASP A 190 5.70 -19.32 10.49
N ALA A 191 6.59 -20.26 10.18
CA ALA A 191 8.03 -19.98 10.11
C ALA A 191 8.36 -19.04 8.93
N GLY A 192 7.83 -19.32 7.74
CA GLY A 192 8.02 -18.48 6.58
C GLY A 192 7.55 -17.03 6.80
N PHE A 193 6.40 -16.86 7.49
CA PHE A 193 5.88 -15.55 7.83
C PHE A 193 6.78 -14.81 8.83
N SER A 194 7.33 -15.50 9.84
CA SER A 194 8.26 -14.91 10.82
C SER A 194 9.57 -14.47 10.16
N VAL A 195 10.10 -15.27 9.23
CA VAL A 195 11.29 -14.91 8.44
C VAL A 195 11.01 -13.67 7.59
N SER A 196 9.87 -13.62 6.91
CA SER A 196 9.49 -12.46 6.10
C SER A 196 9.35 -11.17 6.93
N LEU A 197 8.78 -11.26 8.13
CA LEU A 197 8.67 -10.13 9.06
C LEU A 197 10.05 -9.67 9.53
N SER A 198 10.96 -10.60 9.79
CA SER A 198 12.35 -10.30 10.17
C SER A 198 13.10 -9.56 9.06
N ILE A 199 12.94 -10.00 7.81
CA ILE A 199 13.53 -9.34 6.64
C ILE A 199 12.99 -7.91 6.51
N ALA A 200 11.68 -7.70 6.66
CA ALA A 200 11.08 -6.37 6.62
C ALA A 200 11.63 -5.46 7.72
N GLY A 201 11.74 -5.95 8.95
CA GLY A 201 12.34 -5.22 10.07
C GLY A 201 13.79 -4.83 9.80
N PHE A 202 14.59 -5.76 9.23
CA PHE A 202 15.97 -5.49 8.87
C PHE A 202 16.08 -4.40 7.78
N ILE A 203 15.27 -4.48 6.73
CA ILE A 203 15.24 -3.45 5.68
C ILE A 203 14.85 -2.09 6.26
N GLN A 204 13.83 -2.04 7.11
CA GLN A 204 13.41 -0.79 7.76
C GLN A 204 14.51 -0.23 8.67
N MET A 205 15.23 -1.07 9.40
CA MET A 205 16.36 -0.64 10.23
C MET A 205 17.49 -0.06 9.38
N ALA A 206 17.88 -0.74 8.30
CA ALA A 206 18.91 -0.26 7.38
C ALA A 206 18.52 1.08 6.74
N LEU A 207 17.26 1.22 6.31
CA LEU A 207 16.72 2.48 5.79
C LEU A 207 16.69 3.57 6.87
N GLY A 208 16.28 3.25 8.09
CA GLY A 208 16.26 4.16 9.23
C GLY A 208 17.64 4.69 9.62
N MET A 209 18.67 3.86 9.50
CA MET A 209 20.06 4.27 9.68
C MET A 209 20.52 5.18 8.52
N ARG A 210 20.28 4.76 7.27
CA ARG A 210 20.70 5.52 6.10
C ARG A 210 20.04 6.88 5.99
N LEU A 211 18.76 6.98 6.34
CA LEU A 211 17.97 8.21 6.29
C LEU A 211 18.02 9.03 7.58
N HIS A 212 18.79 8.60 8.58
CA HIS A 212 18.88 9.23 9.91
C HIS A 212 17.52 9.45 10.60
N GLN A 213 16.54 8.52 10.35
CA GLN A 213 15.19 8.65 10.87
C GLN A 213 14.96 7.82 12.13
N LYS A 214 14.78 8.50 13.28
CA LYS A 214 14.49 7.88 14.58
C LYS A 214 13.23 6.97 14.51
N VAL A 215 12.18 7.43 13.83
CA VAL A 215 10.90 6.71 13.74
C VAL A 215 11.05 5.35 13.06
N LEU A 216 11.76 5.28 11.92
CA LEU A 216 11.98 4.00 11.23
C LEU A 216 12.76 3.00 12.10
N ARG A 217 13.75 3.48 12.86
CA ARG A 217 14.53 2.65 13.78
C ARG A 217 13.68 2.09 14.92
N ILE A 218 12.78 2.91 15.48
CA ILE A 218 11.87 2.47 16.55
C ILE A 218 10.89 1.42 16.00
N ILE A 219 10.29 1.66 14.83
CA ILE A 219 9.35 0.70 14.21
C ILE A 219 10.06 -0.61 13.91
N SER A 220 11.28 -0.59 13.34
CA SER A 220 12.06 -1.80 13.06
C SER A 220 12.41 -2.57 14.32
N LEU A 221 12.83 -1.88 15.38
CA LEU A 221 13.14 -2.52 16.67
C LEU A 221 11.90 -3.16 17.29
N SER A 222 10.75 -2.49 17.23
CA SER A 222 9.46 -3.04 17.67
C SER A 222 9.07 -4.27 16.86
N THR A 223 9.28 -4.23 15.53
CA THR A 223 9.03 -5.36 14.63
C THR A 223 9.89 -6.57 15.03
N PHE A 224 11.19 -6.36 15.27
CA PHE A 224 12.06 -7.43 15.78
C PHE A 224 11.59 -7.96 17.13
N GLY A 225 11.20 -7.09 18.06
CA GLY A 225 10.66 -7.50 19.37
C GLY A 225 9.43 -8.39 19.23
N ILE A 226 8.51 -8.07 18.30
CA ILE A 226 7.32 -8.89 18.03
C ILE A 226 7.71 -10.26 17.44
N VAL A 227 8.69 -10.30 16.52
CA VAL A 227 9.18 -11.56 15.94
C VAL A 227 9.80 -12.44 17.02
N LEU A 228 10.64 -11.86 17.88
CA LEU A 228 11.27 -12.58 19.00
C LEU A 228 10.22 -13.12 19.97
N LEU A 229 9.24 -12.28 20.33
CA LEU A 229 8.17 -12.70 21.23
C LEU A 229 7.34 -13.86 20.63
N LYS A 230 6.97 -13.76 19.35
CA LYS A 230 6.28 -14.84 18.64
C LYS A 230 7.11 -16.12 18.64
N LEU A 231 8.39 -16.03 18.34
CA LEU A 231 9.29 -17.16 18.28
C LEU A 231 9.40 -17.85 19.64
N ILE A 232 9.52 -17.10 20.74
CA ILE A 232 9.59 -17.64 22.10
C ILE A 232 8.24 -18.26 22.50
N LEU A 233 7.11 -17.59 22.23
CA LEU A 233 5.80 -18.02 22.74
C LEU A 233 5.17 -19.13 21.89
N LYS A 234 5.41 -19.17 20.59
CA LYS A 234 4.72 -20.11 19.68
C LYS A 234 5.68 -21.11 19.04
N ASP A 235 6.69 -20.62 18.34
CA ASP A 235 7.51 -21.47 17.45
C ASP A 235 8.40 -22.44 18.25
N LEU A 236 8.92 -21.99 19.41
CA LEU A 236 9.75 -22.84 20.29
C LEU A 236 8.98 -24.03 20.87
N TRP A 237 7.68 -23.92 21.12
CA TRP A 237 6.89 -25.01 21.69
C TRP A 237 6.61 -26.13 20.68
N ALA A 238 6.52 -25.78 19.40
CA ALA A 238 6.24 -26.73 18.33
C ALA A 238 7.49 -27.45 17.79
N MET A 239 8.71 -26.96 18.11
CA MET A 239 9.97 -27.49 17.55
C MET A 239 10.53 -28.69 18.32
N PRO A 240 11.18 -29.65 17.64
CA PRO A 240 11.97 -30.71 18.29
C PRO A 240 13.17 -30.11 19.03
N THR A 241 13.71 -30.85 20.02
CA THR A 241 14.78 -30.38 20.93
C THR A 241 16.01 -29.83 20.20
N ILE A 242 16.44 -30.47 19.11
CA ILE A 242 17.58 -30.02 18.30
C ILE A 242 17.27 -28.67 17.63
N GLY A 243 16.06 -28.50 17.10
CA GLY A 243 15.60 -27.24 16.52
C GLY A 243 15.62 -26.10 17.54
N LYS A 244 15.19 -26.34 18.77
CA LYS A 244 15.23 -25.37 19.87
C LYS A 244 16.66 -24.87 20.12
N ILE A 245 17.64 -25.78 20.20
CA ILE A 245 19.05 -25.43 20.44
C ILE A 245 19.59 -24.53 19.32
N ILE A 246 19.33 -24.90 18.06
CA ILE A 246 19.79 -24.12 16.90
C ILE A 246 19.16 -22.72 16.92
N VAL A 247 17.86 -22.65 17.18
CA VAL A 247 17.14 -21.36 17.25
C VAL A 247 17.67 -20.50 18.39
N PHE A 248 17.95 -21.05 19.56
CA PHE A 248 18.54 -20.28 20.66
C PHE A 248 19.93 -19.75 20.36
N ILE A 249 20.76 -20.52 19.65
CA ILE A 249 22.10 -20.07 19.21
C ILE A 249 21.97 -18.91 18.23
N ILE A 250 21.10 -19.04 17.21
CA ILE A 250 20.84 -17.99 16.21
C ILE A 250 20.26 -16.75 16.88
N LEU A 251 19.31 -16.93 17.81
CA LEU A 251 18.70 -15.84 18.55
C LEU A 251 19.72 -15.11 19.40
N GLY A 252 20.57 -15.85 20.10
CA GLY A 252 21.66 -15.25 20.89
C GLY A 252 22.60 -14.43 20.02
N LEU A 253 22.96 -14.93 18.84
CA LEU A 253 23.78 -14.21 17.88
C LEU A 253 23.10 -12.92 17.37
N ILE A 254 21.82 -13.00 17.04
CA ILE A 254 21.01 -11.84 16.62
C ILE A 254 20.93 -10.81 17.72
N LEU A 255 20.66 -11.22 18.97
CA LEU A 255 20.60 -10.32 20.12
C LEU A 255 21.95 -9.66 20.40
N LEU A 256 23.05 -10.38 20.20
CA LEU A 256 24.41 -9.85 20.34
C LEU A 256 24.69 -8.77 19.27
N ILE A 257 24.35 -9.05 18.01
CA ILE A 257 24.44 -8.07 16.91
C ILE A 257 23.54 -6.85 17.19
N LEU A 258 22.32 -7.08 17.65
CA LEU A 258 21.38 -6.02 17.99
C LEU A 258 21.88 -5.17 19.16
N SER A 259 22.47 -5.79 20.18
CA SER A 259 23.10 -5.09 21.33
C SER A 259 24.27 -4.22 20.88
N PHE A 260 25.12 -4.75 20.01
CA PHE A 260 26.24 -4.00 19.42
C PHE A 260 25.75 -2.83 18.56
N LEU A 261 24.73 -3.06 17.71
CA LEU A 261 24.08 -2.01 16.94
C LEU A 261 23.42 -0.96 17.84
N TYR A 262 22.78 -1.39 18.94
CA TYR A 262 22.17 -0.48 19.90
C TYR A 262 23.19 0.40 20.61
N GLN A 263 24.35 -0.16 21.04
CA GLN A 263 25.42 0.62 21.64
C GLN A 263 25.94 1.68 20.66
N LYS A 264 26.19 1.30 19.40
CA LYS A 264 26.60 2.23 18.36
C LYS A 264 25.52 3.26 18.00
N LEU A 265 24.26 2.90 18.17
CA LEU A 265 23.10 3.78 17.93
C LEU A 265 22.85 4.74 19.12
N LYS A 266 23.15 4.33 20.34
CA LYS A 266 23.00 5.16 21.52
C LYS A 266 23.81 6.46 21.37
N ASP A 267 25.04 6.35 20.91
CA ASP A 267 25.92 7.51 20.72
C ASP A 267 25.39 8.47 19.62
N VAL A 268 24.70 7.92 18.60
CA VAL A 268 24.09 8.72 17.53
C VAL A 268 22.71 9.27 17.92
N LEU A 269 21.98 8.59 18.80
CA LEU A 269 20.65 9.00 19.25
C LEU A 269 20.68 10.12 20.30
N PHE A 270 21.68 10.10 21.19
CA PHE A 270 21.78 11.09 22.27
C PHE A 270 22.62 12.31 21.89
N LYS A 271 23.46 12.21 20.87
CA LYS A 271 24.25 13.35 20.38
C LYS A 271 23.44 14.39 19.59
N ASN A 272 22.29 13.99 19.04
CA ASN A 272 21.41 14.92 18.30
C ASN A 272 20.40 15.66 19.21
N ASP A 273 20.24 15.26 20.47
CA ASP A 273 19.34 15.97 21.41
C ASP A 273 20.05 17.14 22.12
N GLU A 274 21.38 17.23 22.07
CA GLU A 274 22.14 18.36 22.60
C GLU A 274 22.28 19.54 21.64
N ASP A 275 22.19 19.27 20.32
CA ASP A 275 22.29 20.32 19.27
C ASP A 275 20.95 21.05 18.98
N GLU A 276 19.82 20.62 19.55
CA GLU A 276 18.51 21.30 19.42
C GLU A 276 18.15 22.20 20.61
N THR A 277 19.04 22.32 21.63
CA THR A 277 18.78 23.13 22.82
C THR A 277 19.69 24.39 22.94
N ASP A 278 20.53 24.65 21.95
CA ASP A 278 21.26 25.90 21.77
C ASP A 278 20.72 26.66 20.52
#